data_a20e1a1e30bda58b1a90777610e5a37f
#
_entry.id   a20e1a1e30bda58b1a90777610e5a37f
#
_cell.length_a   1.000
_cell.length_b   1.000
_cell.length_c   1.000
_cell.angle_alpha   90.00
_cell.angle_beta   90.00
_cell.angle_gamma   90.00
#
_symmetry.space_group_name_H-M   'P 1'
#
loop_
_entity.id
_entity.type
_entity.pdbx_description
1 polymer ?
#
loop_
_entity_poly.entity_id
_entity_poly.type
_entity_poly.pdbx_seq_one_letter_code
_entity_poly.pdbx_strand_id
1 'polypeptide(L)'
;MTVARTLPTLDRVAPTKGAPTNPVRLEMPRSDHQPKPYTGPSRAELLAMRTKYTNPAIFTLYGEPLLIVEGHMQWLFDETGKRYLDMFAGIVTVSCGHCHPKIVAAIKKQVETLQHATTIYLHPNFPLLAKKLASKMPKGLDVTYFVNDGSEANDLAVTMARLYTGNTDVIALRNGYHGGSPSSMGLTSHNTWKFPVPGAVGVHHAVSPDPYRSQFSGTPEEIASKSAEDILGIIRYSTPGKIAAFIAEPIQGVGGATYGAQNYLGAAYRITREHGGLCIADEVQTGFGRTGDHYWGFENFDVVPDFVTMAKGIGNGVPLGAVTTRMEIAQALTQRIHFNTFGGNPVCMAAGLAVLDVIDEDGLQENSRVLGKRLKDGFRELAKRHALIGDVRGMGLMLGVELVRDRSTKQPAKQETLAVLEAAREMGVLVGKGGLDGNVLRIKPPMCITAEDADFTLDVLDRALTAAAH
;
A
#
# COMPACT_ATOMS: atom_id res chain seq x y z
N MET A 1 -38.55 -17.35 -4.03
CA MET A 1 -37.48 -18.33 -3.76
C MET A 1 -36.18 -17.51 -3.57
N THR A 2 -35.85 -17.30 -2.33
CA THR A 2 -34.66 -16.49 -1.94
C THR A 2 -33.46 -17.43 -1.97
N VAL A 3 -32.66 -17.35 -3.01
CA VAL A 3 -31.38 -18.07 -3.06
C VAL A 3 -30.42 -17.30 -2.17
N ALA A 4 -30.18 -17.80 -0.97
CA ALA A 4 -29.10 -17.37 -0.12
C ALA A 4 -27.77 -17.69 -0.83
N ARG A 5 -27.21 -16.72 -1.59
CA ARG A 5 -25.84 -16.80 -2.06
C ARG A 5 -24.95 -16.60 -0.84
N THR A 6 -24.32 -17.68 -0.40
CA THR A 6 -23.19 -17.62 0.51
C THR A 6 -22.11 -16.73 -0.15
N LEU A 7 -21.85 -15.59 0.46
CA LEU A 7 -20.69 -14.76 0.11
C LEU A 7 -19.43 -15.64 0.16
N PRO A 8 -18.42 -15.40 -0.69
CA PRO A 8 -17.14 -16.06 -0.54
C PRO A 8 -16.61 -15.69 0.84
N THR A 9 -16.79 -16.57 1.79
CA THR A 9 -16.10 -16.54 3.06
C THR A 9 -14.61 -16.55 2.71
N LEU A 10 -13.88 -15.50 3.07
CA LEU A 10 -12.44 -15.64 3.23
C LEU A 10 -12.29 -16.88 4.13
N ASP A 11 -11.70 -17.94 3.59
CA ASP A 11 -11.65 -19.24 4.26
C ASP A 11 -11.16 -19.04 5.69
N ARG A 12 -12.06 -19.23 6.65
CA ARG A 12 -11.72 -19.17 8.07
C ARG A 12 -10.98 -20.44 8.40
N VAL A 13 -9.76 -20.33 8.89
CA VAL A 13 -9.03 -21.49 9.40
C VAL A 13 -9.68 -21.92 10.70
N ALA A 14 -10.03 -23.21 10.81
CA ALA A 14 -10.37 -23.80 12.08
C ALA A 14 -9.14 -23.73 13.02
N PRO A 15 -9.32 -23.52 14.34
CA PRO A 15 -8.21 -23.46 15.27
C PRO A 15 -7.42 -24.77 15.19
N THR A 16 -6.15 -24.67 14.84
CA THR A 16 -5.22 -25.80 14.80
C THR A 16 -4.96 -26.29 16.23
N LYS A 17 -5.36 -27.50 16.54
CA LYS A 17 -4.96 -28.19 17.78
C LYS A 17 -3.50 -28.60 17.64
N GLY A 18 -2.62 -27.95 18.41
CA GLY A 18 -1.22 -28.36 18.55
C GLY A 18 -0.29 -27.17 18.73
N ALA A 19 -0.25 -26.60 19.93
CA ALA A 19 0.88 -25.75 20.31
C ALA A 19 2.13 -26.64 20.50
N PRO A 20 3.30 -26.24 19.98
CA PRO A 20 4.53 -27.00 20.20
C PRO A 20 4.89 -26.98 21.67
N THR A 21 5.17 -28.17 22.20
CA THR A 21 5.63 -28.38 23.58
C THR A 21 7.03 -27.80 23.76
N ASN A 22 7.12 -26.82 24.63
CA ASN A 22 8.32 -26.15 25.15
C ASN A 22 8.90 -25.04 24.28
N PRO A 23 8.25 -23.85 24.19
CA PRO A 23 8.87 -22.71 23.54
C PRO A 23 9.87 -22.04 24.49
N VAL A 24 11.13 -21.93 24.07
CA VAL A 24 11.95 -20.79 24.52
C VAL A 24 11.09 -19.55 24.26
N ARG A 25 10.68 -18.83 25.30
CA ARG A 25 9.89 -17.60 25.14
C ARG A 25 10.74 -16.62 24.35
N LEU A 26 10.30 -16.29 23.13
CA LEU A 26 10.84 -15.14 22.42
C LEU A 26 10.56 -13.91 23.28
N GLU A 27 11.59 -13.21 23.69
CA GLU A 27 11.39 -11.92 24.35
C GLU A 27 10.98 -10.89 23.30
N MET A 28 9.75 -10.43 23.42
CA MET A 28 9.27 -9.31 22.60
C MET A 28 10.09 -8.05 22.95
N PRO A 29 10.57 -7.27 21.97
CA PRO A 29 11.34 -6.06 22.23
C PRO A 29 10.64 -5.14 23.23
N ARG A 30 11.41 -4.43 24.05
CA ARG A 30 10.87 -3.59 25.11
C ARG A 30 10.09 -2.40 24.56
N SER A 31 9.13 -1.94 25.33
CA SER A 31 8.40 -0.69 25.09
C SER A 31 8.17 -0.01 26.43
N ASP A 32 8.46 1.27 26.51
CA ASP A 32 8.22 2.06 27.73
C ASP A 32 6.74 2.50 27.82
N HIS A 33 5.97 2.31 26.75
CA HIS A 33 4.55 2.64 26.74
C HIS A 33 3.73 1.62 27.51
N GLN A 34 2.89 2.13 28.41
CA GLN A 34 1.90 1.35 29.16
C GLN A 34 0.51 1.67 28.63
N PRO A 35 -0.22 0.69 28.06
CA PRO A 35 -1.55 0.92 27.53
C PRO A 35 -2.54 1.28 28.64
N LYS A 36 -3.49 2.12 28.32
CA LYS A 36 -4.58 2.48 29.25
C LYS A 36 -5.55 1.30 29.36
N PRO A 37 -6.12 1.06 30.57
CA PRO A 37 -7.20 0.09 30.72
C PRO A 37 -8.36 0.40 29.78
N TYR A 38 -8.80 -0.57 29.01
CA TYR A 38 -9.97 -0.44 28.18
C TYR A 38 -11.26 -0.55 29.00
N THR A 39 -12.16 0.42 28.87
CA THR A 39 -13.43 0.50 29.60
C THR A 39 -14.65 0.54 28.68
N GLY A 40 -14.46 0.28 27.36
CA GLY A 40 -15.54 0.26 26.38
C GLY A 40 -16.30 -1.08 26.34
N PRO A 41 -17.22 -1.25 25.36
CA PRO A 41 -17.96 -2.50 25.18
C PRO A 41 -17.04 -3.70 24.92
N SER A 42 -17.45 -4.87 25.35
CA SER A 42 -16.71 -6.12 25.12
C SER A 42 -16.57 -6.46 23.62
N ARG A 43 -15.58 -7.28 23.28
CA ARG A 43 -15.39 -7.76 21.89
C ARG A 43 -16.65 -8.43 21.34
N ALA A 44 -17.35 -9.23 22.15
CA ALA A 44 -18.60 -9.90 21.75
C ALA A 44 -19.71 -8.90 21.42
N GLU A 45 -19.89 -7.88 22.27
CA GLU A 45 -20.88 -6.80 22.01
C GLU A 45 -20.55 -6.03 20.74
N LEU A 46 -19.28 -5.65 20.54
CA LEU A 46 -18.84 -4.94 19.32
C LEU A 46 -19.01 -5.79 18.05
N LEU A 47 -18.75 -7.10 18.11
CA LEU A 47 -19.01 -8.01 16.99
C LEU A 47 -20.50 -8.12 16.67
N ALA A 48 -21.35 -8.19 17.71
CA ALA A 48 -22.82 -8.19 17.52
C ALA A 48 -23.30 -6.87 16.89
N MET A 49 -22.80 -5.72 17.38
CA MET A 49 -23.10 -4.40 16.78
C MET A 49 -22.62 -4.32 15.33
N ARG A 50 -21.39 -4.78 15.06
CA ARG A 50 -20.82 -4.78 13.71
C ARG A 50 -21.66 -5.62 12.75
N THR A 51 -22.07 -6.82 13.17
CA THR A 51 -22.94 -7.69 12.36
C THR A 51 -24.28 -7.05 12.07
N LYS A 52 -24.85 -6.32 13.04
CA LYS A 52 -26.19 -5.73 12.92
C LYS A 52 -26.19 -4.40 12.16
N TYR A 53 -25.17 -3.55 12.34
CA TYR A 53 -25.22 -2.14 11.94
C TYR A 53 -24.19 -1.75 10.86
N THR A 54 -23.21 -2.59 10.54
CA THR A 54 -22.23 -2.27 9.51
C THR A 54 -22.40 -3.14 8.27
N ASN A 55 -21.90 -2.63 7.13
CA ASN A 55 -21.96 -3.38 5.89
C ASN A 55 -21.15 -4.69 6.01
N PRO A 56 -21.75 -5.86 5.69
CA PRO A 56 -21.09 -7.15 5.82
C PRO A 56 -19.87 -7.35 4.88
N ALA A 57 -19.69 -6.49 3.88
CA ALA A 57 -18.49 -6.48 3.03
C ALA A 57 -17.21 -6.06 3.79
N ILE A 58 -17.35 -5.41 4.94
CA ILE A 58 -16.20 -5.06 5.78
C ILE A 58 -15.74 -6.32 6.52
N PHE A 59 -14.59 -6.87 6.13
CA PHE A 59 -14.06 -8.12 6.67
C PHE A 59 -13.08 -7.91 7.84
N THR A 60 -12.80 -8.97 8.59
CA THR A 60 -11.71 -9.08 9.55
C THR A 60 -10.64 -10.01 9.01
N LEU A 61 -9.36 -9.69 9.26
CA LEU A 61 -8.25 -10.45 8.67
C LEU A 61 -8.03 -11.81 9.35
N TYR A 62 -8.16 -11.85 10.67
CA TYR A 62 -7.88 -13.03 11.50
C TYR A 62 -9.16 -13.83 11.78
N GLY A 63 -9.01 -15.14 12.01
CA GLY A 63 -10.11 -16.04 12.39
C GLY A 63 -10.81 -15.59 13.67
N GLU A 64 -10.02 -15.26 14.70
CA GLU A 64 -10.49 -14.53 15.88
C GLU A 64 -10.21 -13.03 15.69
N PRO A 65 -11.23 -12.20 15.51
CA PRO A 65 -11.06 -10.77 15.31
C PRO A 65 -10.36 -10.11 16.48
N LEU A 66 -9.32 -9.32 16.20
CA LEU A 66 -8.65 -8.50 17.20
C LEU A 66 -9.48 -7.25 17.48
N LEU A 67 -9.63 -6.91 18.77
CA LEU A 67 -10.15 -5.62 19.20
C LEU A 67 -8.96 -4.73 19.57
N ILE A 68 -8.47 -3.97 18.58
CA ILE A 68 -7.36 -3.02 18.77
C ILE A 68 -7.94 -1.71 19.30
N VAL A 69 -7.44 -1.26 20.44
CA VAL A 69 -7.97 -0.09 21.15
C VAL A 69 -6.95 1.02 21.35
N GLU A 70 -5.66 0.72 21.20
CA GLU A 70 -4.60 1.71 21.37
C GLU A 70 -3.42 1.41 20.42
N GLY A 71 -2.67 2.45 20.06
CA GLY A 71 -1.45 2.34 19.27
C GLY A 71 -0.39 3.32 19.74
N HIS A 72 0.88 2.90 19.74
CA HIS A 72 2.03 3.74 20.06
C HIS A 72 3.25 3.33 19.23
N MET A 73 3.75 4.24 18.40
CA MET A 73 4.86 4.03 17.47
C MET A 73 4.64 2.76 16.60
N GLN A 74 5.47 1.73 16.70
CA GLN A 74 5.32 0.47 15.97
C GLN A 74 4.39 -0.56 16.64
N TRP A 75 3.75 -0.20 17.74
CA TRP A 75 2.97 -1.11 18.57
C TRP A 75 1.47 -0.86 18.50
N LEU A 76 0.70 -1.94 18.49
CA LEU A 76 -0.74 -1.95 18.70
C LEU A 76 -1.08 -2.72 19.98
N PHE A 77 -2.18 -2.33 20.64
CA PHE A 77 -2.63 -2.95 21.88
C PHE A 77 -4.10 -3.34 21.77
N ASP A 78 -4.44 -4.55 22.23
CA ASP A 78 -5.82 -4.98 22.30
C ASP A 78 -6.47 -4.58 23.65
N GLU A 79 -7.75 -4.92 23.81
CA GLU A 79 -8.56 -4.57 24.99
C GLU A 79 -8.06 -5.22 26.29
N THR A 80 -7.20 -6.22 26.21
CA THR A 80 -6.59 -6.86 27.38
C THR A 80 -5.26 -6.23 27.75
N GLY A 81 -4.77 -5.30 26.94
CA GLY A 81 -3.44 -4.70 27.05
C GLY A 81 -2.33 -5.57 26.42
N LYS A 82 -2.68 -6.66 25.73
CA LYS A 82 -1.69 -7.45 24.97
C LYS A 82 -1.14 -6.60 23.83
N ARG A 83 0.19 -6.57 23.74
CA ARG A 83 0.93 -5.80 22.74
C ARG A 83 1.23 -6.65 21.52
N TYR A 84 1.18 -5.99 20.35
CA TYR A 84 1.52 -6.56 19.06
C TYR A 84 2.48 -5.63 18.32
N LEU A 85 3.52 -6.19 17.71
CA LEU A 85 4.37 -5.51 16.75
C LEU A 85 3.62 -5.42 15.42
N ASP A 86 3.37 -4.20 14.94
CA ASP A 86 2.65 -3.97 13.70
C ASP A 86 3.61 -3.99 12.49
N MET A 87 3.65 -5.11 11.77
CA MET A 87 4.42 -5.25 10.54
C MET A 87 3.58 -4.99 9.28
N PHE A 88 2.43 -4.26 9.43
CA PHE A 88 1.52 -3.94 8.33
C PHE A 88 1.12 -2.46 8.26
N ALA A 89 1.30 -1.70 9.33
CA ALA A 89 1.08 -0.25 9.44
C ALA A 89 -0.29 0.23 8.95
N GLY A 90 -1.38 -0.50 9.28
CA GLY A 90 -2.72 -0.14 8.80
C GLY A 90 -2.80 -0.09 7.27
N ILE A 91 -2.20 -1.05 6.59
CA ILE A 91 -2.04 -1.13 5.12
C ILE A 91 -1.15 0.02 4.60
N VAL A 92 0.06 0.15 5.18
CA VAL A 92 1.08 1.15 4.78
C VAL A 92 0.64 2.60 5.04
N THR A 93 -0.33 2.81 5.91
CA THR A 93 -0.88 4.15 6.20
C THR A 93 -0.08 4.85 7.28
N VAL A 94 0.27 4.13 8.36
CA VAL A 94 0.96 4.70 9.53
C VAL A 94 2.47 4.62 9.32
N SER A 95 3.00 5.53 8.50
CA SER A 95 4.42 5.50 8.12
C SER A 95 5.37 5.95 9.23
N CYS A 96 4.98 6.96 10.02
CA CYS A 96 5.82 7.53 11.09
C CYS A 96 5.64 6.83 12.44
N GLY A 97 4.70 5.87 12.55
CA GLY A 97 4.30 5.25 13.81
C GLY A 97 2.92 5.70 14.29
N HIS A 98 2.27 4.82 15.04
CA HIS A 98 0.98 5.10 15.65
C HIS A 98 1.11 6.21 16.69
N CYS A 99 0.24 7.21 16.61
CA CYS A 99 0.19 8.31 17.57
C CYS A 99 1.53 9.02 17.78
N HIS A 100 2.31 9.20 16.71
CA HIS A 100 3.59 9.91 16.79
C HIS A 100 3.43 11.29 17.46
N PRO A 101 4.22 11.63 18.53
CA PRO A 101 3.95 12.79 19.39
C PRO A 101 3.85 14.14 18.64
N LYS A 102 4.76 14.38 17.67
CA LYS A 102 4.77 15.63 16.87
C LYS A 102 3.52 15.75 16.01
N ILE A 103 3.10 14.64 15.36
CA ILE A 103 1.92 14.62 14.50
C ILE A 103 0.66 14.84 15.34
N VAL A 104 0.53 14.15 16.48
CA VAL A 104 -0.59 14.34 17.41
C VAL A 104 -0.65 15.78 17.92
N ALA A 105 0.48 16.38 18.27
CA ALA A 105 0.54 17.77 18.72
C ALA A 105 0.09 18.76 17.63
N ALA A 106 0.53 18.56 16.38
CA ALA A 106 0.11 19.39 15.25
C ALA A 106 -1.40 19.29 14.99
N ILE A 107 -1.96 18.08 15.01
CA ILE A 107 -3.40 17.83 14.85
C ILE A 107 -4.18 18.52 15.98
N LYS A 108 -3.81 18.32 17.24
CA LYS A 108 -4.48 18.94 18.40
C LYS A 108 -4.50 20.45 18.30
N LYS A 109 -3.33 21.06 18.03
CA LYS A 109 -3.23 22.52 17.87
C LYS A 109 -4.15 23.04 16.76
N GLN A 110 -4.22 22.33 15.63
CA GLN A 110 -5.03 22.78 14.51
C GLN A 110 -6.52 22.58 14.76
N VAL A 111 -6.94 21.48 15.40
CA VAL A 111 -8.35 21.26 15.78
C VAL A 111 -8.85 22.33 16.74
N GLU A 112 -8.02 22.75 17.69
CA GLU A 112 -8.34 23.83 18.64
C GLU A 112 -8.42 25.21 17.98
N THR A 113 -7.72 25.40 16.84
CA THR A 113 -7.65 26.68 16.12
C THR A 113 -8.76 26.83 15.08
N LEU A 114 -8.82 25.89 14.14
CA LEU A 114 -9.80 25.85 13.05
C LEU A 114 -9.87 24.43 12.48
N GLN A 115 -10.99 23.76 12.69
CA GLN A 115 -11.17 22.38 12.29
C GLN A 115 -11.36 22.22 10.78
N HIS A 116 -12.16 23.08 10.14
CA HIS A 116 -12.46 23.02 8.72
C HIS A 116 -12.57 24.43 8.11
N ALA A 117 -11.98 24.56 6.92
CA ALA A 117 -12.25 25.65 6.00
C ALA A 117 -12.22 25.07 4.58
N THR A 118 -13.07 25.58 3.71
CA THR A 118 -13.03 25.19 2.31
C THR A 118 -11.86 25.87 1.58
N THR A 119 -11.42 25.31 0.46
CA THR A 119 -10.34 25.89 -0.38
C THR A 119 -10.72 27.23 -1.04
N ILE A 120 -11.98 27.67 -0.91
CA ILE A 120 -12.38 29.02 -1.35
C ILE A 120 -11.84 30.13 -0.44
N TYR A 121 -11.39 29.78 0.78
CA TYR A 121 -10.70 30.71 1.68
C TYR A 121 -9.21 30.40 1.71
N LEU A 122 -8.37 31.43 1.86
CA LEU A 122 -6.96 31.24 2.09
C LEU A 122 -6.73 30.70 3.50
N HIS A 123 -5.98 29.61 3.58
CA HIS A 123 -5.48 29.04 4.84
C HIS A 123 -4.00 28.70 4.71
N PRO A 124 -3.15 29.03 5.70
CA PRO A 124 -1.69 28.92 5.55
C PRO A 124 -1.18 27.49 5.32
N ASN A 125 -1.78 26.49 5.97
CA ASN A 125 -1.29 25.11 5.88
C ASN A 125 -1.39 24.53 4.46
N PHE A 126 -2.38 24.95 3.66
CA PHE A 126 -2.60 24.43 2.32
C PHE A 126 -1.40 24.73 1.38
N PRO A 127 -1.02 26.00 1.12
CA PRO A 127 0.13 26.30 0.27
C PRO A 127 1.46 25.90 0.90
N LEU A 128 1.57 25.86 2.22
CA LEU A 128 2.79 25.42 2.90
C LEU A 128 3.05 23.93 2.65
N LEU A 129 2.02 23.08 2.75
CA LEU A 129 2.17 21.65 2.44
C LEU A 129 2.45 21.44 0.96
N ALA A 130 1.76 22.15 0.05
CA ALA A 130 2.02 22.07 -1.38
C ALA A 130 3.47 22.44 -1.72
N LYS A 131 3.97 23.55 -1.16
CA LYS A 131 5.39 23.98 -1.31
C LYS A 131 6.37 22.93 -0.78
N LYS A 132 6.07 22.33 0.36
CA LYS A 132 6.93 21.30 0.95
C LYS A 132 6.95 20.03 0.12
N LEU A 133 5.80 19.60 -0.41
CA LEU A 133 5.74 18.47 -1.36
C LEU A 133 6.52 18.76 -2.63
N ALA A 134 6.35 19.95 -3.22
CA ALA A 134 7.10 20.35 -4.40
C ALA A 134 8.63 20.29 -4.20
N SER A 135 9.11 20.59 -2.97
CA SER A 135 10.55 20.49 -2.67
C SER A 135 11.08 19.05 -2.61
N LYS A 136 10.19 18.04 -2.57
CA LYS A 136 10.51 16.61 -2.59
C LYS A 136 10.31 15.98 -3.97
N MET A 137 9.78 16.72 -4.93
CA MET A 137 9.49 16.24 -6.27
C MET A 137 10.63 16.51 -7.25
N PRO A 138 10.74 15.74 -8.34
CA PRO A 138 11.56 16.13 -9.47
C PRO A 138 11.17 17.51 -10.00
N LYS A 139 12.16 18.24 -10.52
CA LYS A 139 11.95 19.58 -11.06
C LYS A 139 10.81 19.62 -12.08
N GLY A 140 9.88 20.55 -11.91
CA GLY A 140 8.73 20.78 -12.78
C GLY A 140 7.44 20.10 -12.32
N LEU A 141 7.48 19.19 -11.34
CA LEU A 141 6.30 18.65 -10.67
C LEU A 141 5.98 19.48 -9.42
N ASP A 142 5.41 20.69 -9.65
CA ASP A 142 5.31 21.73 -8.61
C ASP A 142 3.88 22.01 -8.17
N VAL A 143 2.86 21.49 -8.87
CA VAL A 143 1.46 21.84 -8.65
C VAL A 143 0.71 20.68 -8.03
N THR A 144 0.21 20.89 -6.82
CA THR A 144 -0.49 19.85 -6.06
C THR A 144 -1.97 20.18 -5.87
N TYR A 145 -2.83 19.19 -6.12
CA TYR A 145 -4.24 19.19 -5.73
C TYR A 145 -4.46 18.18 -4.60
N PHE A 146 -5.03 18.62 -3.48
CA PHE A 146 -5.31 17.76 -2.33
C PHE A 146 -6.72 17.18 -2.39
N VAL A 147 -6.80 15.89 -2.07
CA VAL A 147 -8.00 15.07 -1.97
C VAL A 147 -7.96 14.27 -0.65
N ASN A 148 -8.81 13.27 -0.46
CA ASN A 148 -8.93 12.59 0.83
C ASN A 148 -8.35 11.16 0.84
N ASP A 149 -8.24 10.52 -0.31
CA ASP A 149 -7.71 9.16 -0.42
C ASP A 149 -7.03 8.90 -1.79
N GLY A 150 -6.50 7.67 -1.94
CA GLY A 150 -5.81 7.26 -3.17
C GLY A 150 -6.74 7.03 -4.36
N SER A 151 -8.00 6.63 -4.12
CA SER A 151 -8.98 6.46 -5.21
C SER A 151 -9.31 7.81 -5.85
N GLU A 152 -9.59 8.83 -5.02
CA GLU A 152 -9.80 10.20 -5.49
C GLU A 152 -8.56 10.76 -6.21
N ALA A 153 -7.36 10.48 -5.68
CA ALA A 153 -6.11 10.93 -6.31
C ALA A 153 -5.92 10.32 -7.71
N ASN A 154 -6.11 9.01 -7.85
CA ASN A 154 -6.00 8.32 -9.14
C ASN A 154 -7.09 8.75 -10.14
N ASP A 155 -8.35 8.89 -9.67
CA ASP A 155 -9.46 9.38 -10.50
C ASP A 155 -9.16 10.78 -11.03
N LEU A 156 -8.64 11.66 -10.19
CA LEU A 156 -8.30 13.03 -10.58
C LEU A 156 -7.12 13.07 -11.57
N ALA A 157 -6.07 12.27 -11.36
CA ALA A 157 -4.94 12.19 -12.28
C ALA A 157 -5.38 11.69 -13.66
N VAL A 158 -6.20 10.65 -13.73
CA VAL A 158 -6.77 10.13 -14.99
C VAL A 158 -7.66 11.19 -15.66
N THR A 159 -8.47 11.90 -14.88
CA THR A 159 -9.32 12.99 -15.42
C THR A 159 -8.47 14.08 -16.05
N MET A 160 -7.43 14.56 -15.36
CA MET A 160 -6.51 15.57 -15.89
C MET A 160 -5.78 15.07 -17.14
N ALA A 161 -5.34 13.82 -17.15
CA ALA A 161 -4.66 13.23 -18.31
C ALA A 161 -5.58 13.20 -19.53
N ARG A 162 -6.83 12.78 -19.37
CA ARG A 162 -7.84 12.78 -20.45
C ARG A 162 -8.14 14.18 -20.98
N LEU A 163 -8.30 15.16 -20.07
CA LEU A 163 -8.56 16.56 -20.45
C LEU A 163 -7.38 17.18 -21.19
N TYR A 164 -6.16 16.91 -20.74
CA TYR A 164 -4.94 17.47 -21.34
C TYR A 164 -4.62 16.87 -22.71
N THR A 165 -4.72 15.54 -22.83
CA THR A 165 -4.36 14.83 -24.07
C THR A 165 -5.48 14.81 -25.11
N GLY A 166 -6.73 15.02 -24.70
CA GLY A 166 -7.91 14.82 -25.53
C GLY A 166 -8.19 13.35 -25.87
N ASN A 167 -7.48 12.41 -25.26
CA ASN A 167 -7.65 10.96 -25.45
C ASN A 167 -8.41 10.35 -24.27
N THR A 168 -9.02 9.18 -24.50
CA THR A 168 -9.84 8.49 -23.48
C THR A 168 -9.12 7.30 -22.84
N ASP A 169 -8.34 6.56 -23.65
CA ASP A 169 -7.80 5.26 -23.26
C ASP A 169 -6.68 5.37 -22.23
N VAL A 170 -6.75 4.54 -21.20
CA VAL A 170 -5.76 4.44 -20.13
C VAL A 170 -5.30 3.00 -20.01
N ILE A 171 -4.01 2.80 -19.88
CA ILE A 171 -3.42 1.48 -19.65
C ILE A 171 -2.96 1.38 -18.20
N ALA A 172 -3.45 0.36 -17.48
CA ALA A 172 -2.99 -0.04 -16.15
C ALA A 172 -2.33 -1.43 -16.21
N LEU A 173 -1.73 -1.88 -15.11
CA LEU A 173 -1.11 -3.20 -15.05
C LEU A 173 -2.04 -4.25 -14.46
N ARG A 174 -1.98 -5.48 -14.99
CA ARG A 174 -2.53 -6.65 -14.31
C ARG A 174 -1.92 -6.78 -12.93
N ASN A 175 -2.70 -7.32 -11.98
CA ASN A 175 -2.31 -7.44 -10.59
C ASN A 175 -2.11 -6.09 -9.84
N GLY A 176 -2.42 -4.94 -10.48
CA GLY A 176 -2.40 -3.60 -9.89
C GLY A 176 -3.64 -3.28 -9.08
N TYR A 177 -3.50 -2.39 -8.09
CA TYR A 177 -4.61 -1.88 -7.28
C TYR A 177 -4.53 -0.35 -7.20
N HIS A 178 -5.55 0.32 -7.72
CA HIS A 178 -5.56 1.78 -7.81
C HIS A 178 -6.75 2.44 -7.09
N GLY A 179 -7.58 1.66 -6.39
CA GLY A 179 -8.68 2.18 -5.58
C GLY A 179 -10.00 1.44 -5.77
N GLY A 180 -11.03 1.93 -5.09
CA GLY A 180 -12.36 1.33 -5.03
C GLY A 180 -13.52 2.21 -5.52
N SER A 181 -13.26 3.41 -6.04
CA SER A 181 -14.26 4.22 -6.76
C SER A 181 -14.61 3.56 -8.11
N PRO A 182 -15.73 3.88 -8.74
CA PRO A 182 -16.07 3.29 -10.05
C PRO A 182 -14.97 3.43 -11.10
N SER A 183 -14.26 4.54 -11.13
CA SER A 183 -13.16 4.78 -12.08
C SER A 183 -11.90 4.01 -11.68
N SER A 184 -11.41 4.18 -10.46
CA SER A 184 -10.19 3.50 -9.99
C SER A 184 -10.35 1.98 -9.85
N MET A 185 -11.58 1.48 -9.59
CA MET A 185 -11.88 0.04 -9.65
C MET A 185 -11.74 -0.50 -11.08
N GLY A 186 -12.01 0.33 -12.10
CA GLY A 186 -11.71 0.00 -13.50
C GLY A 186 -10.21 -0.18 -13.74
N LEU A 187 -9.37 0.66 -13.16
CA LEU A 187 -7.90 0.58 -13.24
C LEU A 187 -7.34 -0.62 -12.47
N THR A 188 -7.97 -1.00 -11.35
CA THR A 188 -7.59 -2.16 -10.55
C THR A 188 -7.77 -3.45 -11.36
N SER A 189 -6.74 -4.28 -11.48
CA SER A 189 -6.78 -5.53 -12.23
C SER A 189 -6.43 -6.74 -11.36
N HIS A 190 -7.30 -6.99 -10.40
CA HIS A 190 -7.17 -8.04 -9.41
C HIS A 190 -8.58 -8.57 -9.10
N ASN A 191 -8.89 -9.82 -9.43
CA ASN A 191 -10.26 -10.37 -9.37
C ASN A 191 -10.90 -10.27 -7.98
N THR A 192 -10.10 -10.36 -6.92
CA THR A 192 -10.56 -10.25 -5.52
C THR A 192 -11.24 -8.90 -5.23
N TRP A 193 -10.93 -7.84 -6.02
CA TRP A 193 -11.40 -6.49 -5.82
C TRP A 193 -12.38 -6.01 -6.90
N LYS A 194 -12.80 -6.90 -7.80
CA LYS A 194 -13.74 -6.57 -8.88
C LYS A 194 -15.13 -7.10 -8.60
N PHE A 195 -16.11 -6.23 -8.78
CA PHE A 195 -17.52 -6.60 -8.77
C PHE A 195 -18.03 -6.83 -10.21
N PRO A 196 -19.09 -7.63 -10.43
CA PRO A 196 -19.68 -7.85 -11.75
C PRO A 196 -20.56 -6.64 -12.17
N VAL A 197 -19.94 -5.48 -12.25
CA VAL A 197 -20.57 -4.24 -12.71
C VAL A 197 -19.74 -3.67 -13.87
N PRO A 198 -20.32 -2.82 -14.74
CA PRO A 198 -19.57 -2.19 -15.82
C PRO A 198 -18.33 -1.48 -15.28
N GLY A 199 -17.18 -1.75 -15.89
CA GLY A 199 -15.90 -1.08 -15.55
C GLY A 199 -15.82 0.33 -16.13
N ALA A 200 -14.74 1.04 -15.81
CA ALA A 200 -14.45 2.33 -16.40
C ALA A 200 -14.20 2.21 -17.91
N VAL A 201 -14.78 3.10 -18.69
CA VAL A 201 -14.63 3.13 -20.16
C VAL A 201 -13.19 3.49 -20.53
N GLY A 202 -12.67 2.81 -21.57
CA GLY A 202 -11.34 3.08 -22.12
C GLY A 202 -10.20 2.64 -21.16
N VAL A 203 -10.39 1.62 -20.33
CA VAL A 203 -9.33 1.08 -19.50
C VAL A 203 -8.88 -0.28 -20.03
N HIS A 204 -7.58 -0.42 -20.22
CA HIS A 204 -6.92 -1.64 -20.68
C HIS A 204 -5.89 -2.10 -19.66
N HIS A 205 -5.57 -3.42 -19.64
CA HIS A 205 -4.63 -3.98 -18.66
C HIS A 205 -3.50 -4.72 -19.34
N ALA A 206 -2.31 -4.13 -19.28
CA ALA A 206 -1.08 -4.75 -19.75
C ALA A 206 -0.55 -5.78 -18.75
N VAL A 207 0.31 -6.67 -19.23
CA VAL A 207 0.94 -7.70 -18.40
C VAL A 207 1.79 -7.07 -17.31
N SER A 208 1.65 -7.59 -16.08
CA SER A 208 2.55 -7.22 -14.96
C SER A 208 3.97 -7.68 -15.27
N PRO A 209 4.99 -6.84 -15.03
CA PRO A 209 6.39 -7.18 -15.26
C PRO A 209 7.01 -8.08 -14.19
N ASP A 210 6.21 -8.79 -13.41
CA ASP A 210 6.62 -9.66 -12.32
C ASP A 210 7.52 -10.80 -12.83
N PRO A 211 8.83 -10.85 -12.50
CA PRO A 211 9.71 -11.89 -13.01
C PRO A 211 9.45 -13.27 -12.38
N TYR A 212 8.84 -13.32 -11.19
CA TYR A 212 8.57 -14.59 -10.53
C TYR A 212 7.35 -15.32 -11.11
N ARG A 213 6.26 -14.59 -11.44
CA ARG A 213 5.02 -15.17 -12.00
C ARG A 213 4.74 -14.70 -13.43
N SER A 214 5.80 -14.38 -14.19
CA SER A 214 5.64 -13.97 -15.58
C SER A 214 4.99 -15.04 -16.44
N GLN A 215 4.16 -14.60 -17.39
CA GLN A 215 3.72 -15.43 -18.52
C GLN A 215 4.80 -15.55 -19.60
N PHE A 216 5.86 -14.74 -19.55
CA PHE A 216 6.99 -14.77 -20.45
C PHE A 216 8.16 -15.51 -19.83
N SER A 217 8.94 -16.19 -20.68
CA SER A 217 10.21 -16.82 -20.28
C SER A 217 11.37 -15.90 -20.61
N GLY A 218 12.44 -15.96 -19.83
CA GLY A 218 13.68 -15.20 -20.02
C GLY A 218 14.27 -14.66 -18.73
N THR A 219 15.29 -13.83 -18.86
CA THR A 219 15.84 -13.06 -17.73
C THR A 219 14.82 -12.01 -17.25
N PRO A 220 14.99 -11.46 -16.03
CA PRO A 220 14.13 -10.38 -15.56
C PRO A 220 14.03 -9.19 -16.54
N GLU A 221 15.14 -8.84 -17.20
CA GLU A 221 15.23 -7.74 -18.18
C GLU A 221 14.49 -8.08 -19.48
N GLU A 222 14.58 -9.32 -19.96
CA GLU A 222 13.83 -9.81 -21.13
C GLU A 222 12.33 -9.85 -20.85
N ILE A 223 11.93 -10.30 -19.65
CA ILE A 223 10.55 -10.30 -19.19
C ILE A 223 10.02 -8.86 -19.13
N ALA A 224 10.80 -7.93 -18.57
CA ALA A 224 10.44 -6.51 -18.52
C ALA A 224 10.24 -5.93 -19.92
N SER A 225 11.13 -6.23 -20.87
CA SER A 225 11.02 -5.78 -22.26
C SER A 225 9.76 -6.30 -22.94
N LYS A 226 9.49 -7.62 -22.84
CA LYS A 226 8.26 -8.24 -23.39
C LYS A 226 6.98 -7.70 -22.75
N SER A 227 7.03 -7.42 -21.44
CA SER A 227 5.89 -6.80 -20.74
C SER A 227 5.65 -5.35 -21.17
N ALA A 228 6.70 -4.61 -21.53
CA ALA A 228 6.55 -3.28 -22.09
C ALA A 228 6.03 -3.32 -23.55
N GLU A 229 6.46 -4.31 -24.35
CA GLU A 229 5.92 -4.53 -25.70
C GLU A 229 4.42 -4.86 -25.71
N ASP A 230 3.90 -5.51 -24.67
CA ASP A 230 2.46 -5.75 -24.52
C ASP A 230 1.66 -4.42 -24.49
N ILE A 231 2.22 -3.37 -23.86
CA ILE A 231 1.63 -2.02 -23.89
C ILE A 231 1.46 -1.52 -25.33
N LEU A 232 2.49 -1.69 -26.17
CA LEU A 232 2.45 -1.32 -27.58
C LEU A 232 1.41 -2.13 -28.34
N GLY A 233 1.29 -3.44 -28.04
CA GLY A 233 0.25 -4.31 -28.58
C GLY A 233 -1.16 -3.80 -28.25
N ILE A 234 -1.42 -3.43 -27.01
CA ILE A 234 -2.70 -2.86 -26.58
C ILE A 234 -3.00 -1.56 -27.33
N ILE A 235 -2.03 -0.65 -27.40
CA ILE A 235 -2.21 0.63 -28.13
C ILE A 235 -2.59 0.37 -29.58
N ARG A 236 -1.89 -0.55 -30.26
CA ARG A 236 -2.07 -0.84 -31.68
C ARG A 236 -3.41 -1.50 -31.99
N TYR A 237 -3.90 -2.42 -31.14
CA TYR A 237 -5.04 -3.27 -31.46
C TYR A 237 -6.32 -2.92 -30.68
N SER A 238 -6.21 -2.20 -29.56
CA SER A 238 -7.33 -1.96 -28.65
C SER A 238 -7.67 -0.49 -28.43
N THR A 239 -6.92 0.43 -29.05
CA THR A 239 -7.12 1.89 -28.96
C THR A 239 -7.08 2.54 -30.35
N PRO A 240 -7.43 3.81 -30.51
CA PRO A 240 -7.23 4.57 -31.76
C PRO A 240 -5.75 4.84 -32.12
N GLY A 241 -4.79 4.23 -31.46
CA GLY A 241 -3.35 4.45 -31.65
C GLY A 241 -2.75 5.57 -30.79
N LYS A 242 -3.59 6.22 -29.97
CA LYS A 242 -3.20 7.23 -28.97
C LYS A 242 -3.91 6.95 -27.66
N ILE A 243 -3.27 7.26 -26.54
CA ILE A 243 -3.81 7.03 -25.19
C ILE A 243 -3.73 8.30 -24.34
N ALA A 244 -4.55 8.37 -23.28
CA ALA A 244 -4.50 9.43 -22.30
C ALA A 244 -3.38 9.24 -21.30
N ALA A 245 -3.23 8.00 -20.79
CA ALA A 245 -2.22 7.72 -19.76
C ALA A 245 -1.85 6.23 -19.67
N PHE A 246 -0.67 6.01 -19.09
CA PHE A 246 -0.27 4.77 -18.44
C PHE A 246 -0.18 5.03 -16.94
N ILE A 247 -0.82 4.17 -16.13
CA ILE A 247 -0.76 4.22 -14.66
C ILE A 247 -0.16 2.94 -14.09
N ALA A 248 0.78 3.07 -13.17
CA ALA A 248 1.38 1.94 -12.46
C ALA A 248 1.83 2.31 -11.06
N GLU A 249 1.68 1.36 -10.12
CA GLU A 249 2.44 1.35 -8.88
C GLU A 249 3.90 1.00 -9.23
N PRO A 250 4.94 1.73 -8.80
CA PRO A 250 6.33 1.32 -9.00
C PRO A 250 6.63 -0.05 -8.41
N ILE A 251 5.99 -0.36 -7.27
CA ILE A 251 5.92 -1.69 -6.67
C ILE A 251 4.45 -2.00 -6.37
N GLN A 252 3.90 -3.02 -7.01
CA GLN A 252 2.50 -3.43 -6.85
C GLN A 252 2.22 -3.93 -5.43
N GLY A 253 1.60 -3.09 -4.64
CA GLY A 253 1.47 -3.31 -3.20
C GLY A 253 0.51 -4.44 -2.84
N VAL A 254 -0.71 -4.43 -3.37
CA VAL A 254 -1.73 -5.48 -3.18
C VAL A 254 -1.33 -6.73 -3.93
N GLY A 255 -0.71 -6.58 -5.09
CA GLY A 255 -0.16 -7.66 -5.90
C GLY A 255 0.95 -8.48 -5.23
N GLY A 256 1.41 -8.09 -4.03
CA GLY A 256 2.39 -8.86 -3.26
C GLY A 256 3.80 -8.30 -3.32
N ALA A 257 3.96 -6.99 -3.36
CA ALA A 257 5.22 -6.26 -3.51
C ALA A 257 6.00 -6.65 -4.78
N THR A 258 5.29 -6.86 -5.90
CA THR A 258 5.87 -7.22 -7.19
C THR A 258 6.30 -5.98 -7.99
N TYR A 259 7.37 -6.11 -8.76
CA TYR A 259 7.89 -5.07 -9.65
C TYR A 259 8.75 -5.68 -10.77
N GLY A 260 8.92 -4.94 -11.84
CA GLY A 260 9.76 -5.33 -12.97
C GLY A 260 11.24 -5.05 -12.75
N ALA A 261 12.07 -5.54 -13.66
CA ALA A 261 13.47 -5.15 -13.72
C ALA A 261 13.61 -3.64 -14.02
N GLN A 262 14.82 -3.11 -13.79
CA GLN A 262 15.14 -1.68 -13.87
C GLN A 262 14.66 -1.01 -15.18
N ASN A 263 14.75 -1.71 -16.30
CA ASN A 263 14.40 -1.18 -17.62
C ASN A 263 12.91 -1.09 -17.91
N TYR A 264 12.01 -1.66 -17.08
CA TYR A 264 10.59 -1.76 -17.38
C TYR A 264 9.88 -0.41 -17.46
N LEU A 265 9.90 0.38 -16.33
CA LEU A 265 9.17 1.64 -16.29
C LEU A 265 9.68 2.66 -17.32
N GLY A 266 11.01 2.67 -17.57
CA GLY A 266 11.59 3.51 -18.61
C GLY A 266 11.05 3.18 -20.01
N ALA A 267 10.94 1.90 -20.36
CA ALA A 267 10.36 1.45 -21.62
C ALA A 267 8.86 1.77 -21.71
N ALA A 268 8.10 1.50 -20.65
CA ALA A 268 6.66 1.78 -20.58
C ALA A 268 6.36 3.28 -20.74
N TYR A 269 7.13 4.14 -20.05
CA TYR A 269 6.97 5.59 -20.15
C TYR A 269 7.32 6.14 -21.53
N ARG A 270 8.40 5.63 -22.15
CA ARG A 270 8.76 5.98 -23.51
C ARG A 270 7.65 5.63 -24.51
N ILE A 271 7.15 4.39 -24.48
CA ILE A 271 6.05 3.94 -25.34
C ILE A 271 4.81 4.80 -25.13
N THR A 272 4.44 5.08 -23.89
CA THR A 272 3.28 5.93 -23.55
C THR A 272 3.39 7.31 -24.16
N ARG A 273 4.55 7.98 -24.03
CA ARG A 273 4.78 9.34 -24.54
C ARG A 273 4.84 9.39 -26.06
N GLU A 274 5.45 8.38 -26.70
CA GLU A 274 5.46 8.24 -28.17
C GLU A 274 4.05 8.14 -28.75
N HIS A 275 3.05 7.70 -27.96
CA HIS A 275 1.65 7.60 -28.36
C HIS A 275 0.75 8.68 -27.73
N GLY A 276 1.36 9.79 -27.31
CA GLY A 276 0.67 11.00 -26.83
C GLY A 276 0.11 10.92 -25.43
N GLY A 277 0.40 9.85 -24.68
CA GLY A 277 -0.07 9.65 -23.33
C GLY A 277 0.84 10.23 -22.25
N LEU A 278 0.32 10.35 -21.04
CA LEU A 278 1.01 10.80 -19.83
C LEU A 278 1.26 9.63 -18.86
N CYS A 279 2.32 9.72 -18.08
CA CYS A 279 2.72 8.68 -17.14
C CYS A 279 2.29 9.06 -15.72
N ILE A 280 1.51 8.19 -15.07
CA ILE A 280 1.04 8.36 -13.69
C ILE A 280 1.76 7.35 -12.81
N ALA A 281 2.57 7.84 -11.86
CA ALA A 281 3.15 7.01 -10.81
C ALA A 281 2.18 6.98 -9.61
N ASP A 282 1.62 5.81 -9.32
CA ASP A 282 0.82 5.58 -8.13
C ASP A 282 1.75 5.30 -6.94
N GLU A 283 2.08 6.35 -6.20
CA GLU A 283 2.96 6.34 -5.03
C GLU A 283 2.21 6.15 -3.70
N VAL A 284 0.96 5.76 -3.76
CA VAL A 284 0.09 5.58 -2.58
C VAL A 284 0.67 4.61 -1.56
N GLN A 285 1.48 3.63 -1.97
CA GLN A 285 2.15 2.70 -1.07
C GLN A 285 3.68 2.82 -1.07
N THR A 286 4.29 3.36 -2.10
CA THR A 286 5.74 3.37 -2.31
C THR A 286 6.43 4.66 -1.88
N GLY A 287 5.69 5.76 -1.82
CA GLY A 287 6.23 7.08 -1.52
C GLY A 287 6.67 7.30 -0.07
N PHE A 288 7.20 8.48 0.15
CA PHE A 288 7.59 9.00 1.47
C PHE A 288 8.75 8.23 2.13
N GLY A 289 9.76 7.84 1.35
CA GLY A 289 10.97 7.18 1.85
C GLY A 289 10.81 5.70 2.18
N ARG A 290 9.62 5.09 1.92
CA ARG A 290 9.34 3.68 2.23
C ARG A 290 10.28 2.71 1.56
N THR A 291 10.73 2.99 0.32
CA THR A 291 11.64 2.13 -0.44
C THR A 291 13.12 2.25 0.00
N GLY A 292 13.43 3.21 0.84
CA GLY A 292 14.73 3.39 1.50
C GLY A 292 15.72 4.19 0.67
N ASP A 293 16.13 3.72 -0.49
CA ASP A 293 17.15 4.37 -1.30
C ASP A 293 16.67 5.73 -1.87
N HIS A 294 15.36 5.88 -2.13
CA HIS A 294 14.75 7.06 -2.69
C HIS A 294 13.53 7.51 -1.90
N TYR A 295 13.15 8.79 -2.05
CA TYR A 295 11.95 9.35 -1.41
C TYR A 295 10.67 8.87 -2.10
N TRP A 296 10.70 8.75 -3.45
CA TRP A 296 9.62 8.21 -4.26
C TRP A 296 10.00 6.85 -4.87
N GLY A 297 9.03 5.96 -4.98
CA GLY A 297 9.25 4.61 -5.52
C GLY A 297 9.71 4.61 -6.98
N PHE A 298 9.20 5.53 -7.82
CA PHE A 298 9.58 5.64 -9.23
C PHE A 298 11.06 6.01 -9.44
N GLU A 299 11.67 6.71 -8.49
CA GLU A 299 13.08 7.11 -8.57
C GLU A 299 14.03 5.89 -8.59
N ASN A 300 13.61 4.76 -8.01
CA ASN A 300 14.38 3.51 -8.08
C ASN A 300 14.52 2.96 -9.52
N PHE A 301 13.77 3.49 -10.47
CA PHE A 301 13.76 3.06 -11.88
C PHE A 301 14.27 4.15 -12.83
N ASP A 302 14.90 5.19 -12.32
CA ASP A 302 15.47 6.30 -13.10
C ASP A 302 14.46 6.96 -14.05
N VAL A 303 13.19 7.08 -13.65
CA VAL A 303 12.13 7.70 -14.43
C VAL A 303 11.54 8.91 -13.73
N VAL A 304 10.98 9.83 -14.54
CA VAL A 304 10.18 10.95 -14.04
C VAL A 304 8.79 10.85 -14.64
N PRO A 305 7.72 10.69 -13.82
CA PRO A 305 6.35 10.65 -14.29
C PRO A 305 5.82 12.03 -14.64
N ASP A 306 4.61 12.09 -15.20
CA ASP A 306 3.87 13.33 -15.44
C ASP A 306 2.93 13.66 -14.28
N PHE A 307 2.53 12.63 -13.52
CA PHE A 307 1.76 12.75 -12.28
C PHE A 307 2.35 11.85 -11.20
N VAL A 308 2.30 12.32 -9.96
CA VAL A 308 2.52 11.53 -8.76
C VAL A 308 1.23 11.56 -7.93
N THR A 309 0.58 10.40 -7.78
CA THR A 309 -0.56 10.25 -6.88
C THR A 309 -0.13 9.69 -5.54
N MET A 310 -0.69 10.21 -4.46
CA MET A 310 -0.29 9.84 -3.11
C MET A 310 -1.45 9.88 -2.12
N ALA A 311 -1.37 9.06 -1.08
CA ALA A 311 -2.29 8.99 0.05
C ALA A 311 -1.60 8.27 1.22
N LYS A 312 -2.35 7.64 2.11
CA LYS A 312 -1.83 6.79 3.20
C LYS A 312 -0.73 7.48 4.02
N GLY A 313 0.55 7.19 3.66
CA GLY A 313 1.72 7.70 4.38
C GLY A 313 1.77 9.21 4.55
N ILE A 314 1.23 9.98 3.60
CA ILE A 314 1.19 11.45 3.70
C ILE A 314 0.40 11.95 4.92
N GLY A 315 -0.65 11.19 5.33
CA GLY A 315 -1.52 11.58 6.43
C GLY A 315 -1.22 10.89 7.75
N ASN A 316 -0.43 9.82 7.74
CA ASN A 316 -0.15 8.97 8.92
C ASN A 316 -1.40 8.58 9.72
N GLY A 317 -2.52 8.32 9.02
CA GLY A 317 -3.80 7.90 9.60
C GLY A 317 -4.95 8.89 9.43
N VAL A 318 -4.71 10.16 9.10
CA VAL A 318 -5.79 11.07 8.70
C VAL A 318 -6.11 10.94 7.22
N PRO A 319 -7.38 11.16 6.81
CA PRO A 319 -7.78 11.14 5.40
C PRO A 319 -7.07 12.27 4.62
N LEU A 320 -6.07 11.92 3.84
CA LEU A 320 -5.29 12.85 3.02
C LEU A 320 -4.75 12.12 1.80
N GLY A 321 -5.08 12.63 0.63
CA GLY A 321 -4.51 12.25 -0.65
C GLY A 321 -4.08 13.48 -1.43
N ALA A 322 -3.27 13.30 -2.45
CA ALA A 322 -2.84 14.38 -3.32
C ALA A 322 -2.45 13.89 -4.70
N VAL A 323 -2.51 14.79 -5.67
CA VAL A 323 -1.97 14.63 -7.01
C VAL A 323 -1.02 15.78 -7.28
N THR A 324 0.24 15.47 -7.60
CA THR A 324 1.21 16.47 -8.02
C THR A 324 1.54 16.30 -9.50
N THR A 325 1.55 17.41 -10.25
CA THR A 325 1.82 17.42 -11.69
C THR A 325 2.47 18.75 -12.11
N ARG A 326 2.67 18.91 -13.43
CA ARG A 326 3.16 20.17 -14.01
C ARG A 326 2.02 21.19 -14.20
N MET A 327 2.38 22.50 -14.19
CA MET A 327 1.41 23.59 -14.31
C MET A 327 0.55 23.49 -15.58
N GLU A 328 1.15 23.19 -16.73
CA GLU A 328 0.43 23.09 -17.99
C GLU A 328 -0.61 21.96 -18.01
N ILE A 329 -0.35 20.87 -17.28
CA ILE A 329 -1.31 19.77 -17.12
C ILE A 329 -2.41 20.17 -16.14
N ALA A 330 -2.03 20.76 -15.01
CA ALA A 330 -2.98 21.20 -13.98
C ALA A 330 -4.00 22.22 -14.54
N GLN A 331 -3.59 23.08 -15.47
CA GLN A 331 -4.46 24.03 -16.14
C GLN A 331 -5.62 23.37 -16.91
N ALA A 332 -5.50 22.09 -17.29
CA ALA A 332 -6.59 21.38 -17.97
C ALA A 332 -7.87 21.31 -17.12
N LEU A 333 -7.78 21.34 -15.80
CA LEU A 333 -8.94 21.37 -14.90
C LEU A 333 -9.66 22.71 -14.87
N THR A 334 -9.05 23.81 -15.28
CA THR A 334 -9.65 25.14 -15.20
C THR A 334 -10.80 25.37 -16.20
N GLN A 335 -11.01 24.41 -17.13
CA GLN A 335 -12.11 24.43 -18.08
C GLN A 335 -13.49 24.37 -17.40
N ARG A 336 -13.57 23.84 -16.19
CA ARG A 336 -14.77 23.75 -15.35
C ARG A 336 -14.40 23.88 -13.89
N ILE A 337 -15.39 24.13 -13.04
CA ILE A 337 -15.19 24.11 -11.57
C ILE A 337 -14.99 22.67 -11.14
N HIS A 338 -13.86 22.41 -10.48
CA HIS A 338 -13.60 21.17 -9.74
C HIS A 338 -13.43 21.52 -8.26
N PHE A 339 -14.21 20.91 -7.40
CA PHE A 339 -14.25 21.22 -5.98
C PHE A 339 -14.31 19.91 -5.14
N ASN A 340 -13.49 19.85 -4.10
CA ASN A 340 -13.52 18.77 -3.12
C ASN A 340 -13.74 19.38 -1.74
N THR A 341 -14.85 19.02 -1.07
CA THR A 341 -15.28 19.65 0.19
C THR A 341 -14.24 19.53 1.30
N PHE A 342 -13.62 18.36 1.43
CA PHE A 342 -12.68 18.05 2.51
C PHE A 342 -11.22 18.10 2.07
N GLY A 343 -10.93 18.04 0.78
CA GLY A 343 -9.58 18.15 0.22
C GLY A 343 -8.95 19.50 0.60
N GLY A 344 -7.75 19.45 1.17
CA GLY A 344 -7.08 20.66 1.68
C GLY A 344 -7.56 21.12 3.07
N ASN A 345 -8.26 20.28 3.80
CA ASN A 345 -8.73 20.55 5.16
C ASN A 345 -7.56 20.96 6.09
N PRO A 346 -7.71 22.06 6.89
CA PRO A 346 -6.66 22.57 7.78
C PRO A 346 -6.01 21.52 8.68
N VAL A 347 -6.81 20.62 9.26
CA VAL A 347 -6.31 19.57 10.18
C VAL A 347 -5.46 18.55 9.42
N CYS A 348 -5.93 18.09 8.26
CA CYS A 348 -5.20 17.15 7.43
C CYS A 348 -3.90 17.77 6.87
N MET A 349 -3.95 19.07 6.50
CA MET A 349 -2.75 19.80 6.06
C MET A 349 -1.72 19.96 7.17
N ALA A 350 -2.15 20.24 8.41
CA ALA A 350 -1.26 20.28 9.57
C ALA A 350 -0.62 18.93 9.86
N ALA A 351 -1.41 17.84 9.76
CA ALA A 351 -0.88 16.49 9.89
C ALA A 351 0.15 16.18 8.80
N GLY A 352 -0.15 16.47 7.53
CA GLY A 352 0.78 16.24 6.41
C GLY A 352 2.08 17.01 6.55
N LEU A 353 2.04 18.28 6.98
CA LEU A 353 3.24 19.07 7.27
C LEU A 353 4.10 18.39 8.34
N ALA A 354 3.49 17.98 9.46
CA ALA A 354 4.20 17.31 10.54
C ALA A 354 4.76 15.93 10.12
N VAL A 355 4.03 15.20 9.27
CA VAL A 355 4.51 13.92 8.70
C VAL A 355 5.79 14.11 7.91
N LEU A 356 5.82 15.10 7.00
CA LEU A 356 7.01 15.36 6.19
C LEU A 356 8.20 15.79 7.05
N ASP A 357 7.95 16.58 8.13
CA ASP A 357 8.98 16.95 9.09
C ASP A 357 9.54 15.71 9.82
N VAL A 358 8.66 14.86 10.34
CA VAL A 358 9.05 13.64 11.07
C VAL A 358 9.85 12.68 10.20
N ILE A 359 9.47 12.49 8.93
CA ILE A 359 10.22 11.60 8.03
C ILE A 359 11.68 12.07 7.89
N ASP A 360 11.89 13.38 7.76
CA ASP A 360 13.23 13.96 7.62
C ASP A 360 14.00 13.95 8.96
N GLU A 361 13.38 14.44 10.03
CA GLU A 361 14.03 14.64 11.33
C GLU A 361 14.38 13.33 12.04
N ASP A 362 13.51 12.32 11.92
CA ASP A 362 13.72 11.01 12.54
C ASP A 362 14.50 10.05 11.60
N GLY A 363 14.89 10.50 10.39
CA GLY A 363 15.68 9.70 9.45
C GLY A 363 14.98 8.45 8.95
N LEU A 364 13.63 8.49 8.81
CA LEU A 364 12.83 7.30 8.55
C LEU A 364 13.10 6.66 7.19
N GLN A 365 13.54 7.44 6.18
CA GLN A 365 13.95 6.90 4.89
C GLN A 365 15.19 6.01 5.03
N GLU A 366 16.23 6.49 5.73
CA GLU A 366 17.45 5.70 5.98
C GLU A 366 17.15 4.47 6.83
N ASN A 367 16.29 4.60 7.84
CA ASN A 367 15.84 3.46 8.63
C ASN A 367 15.15 2.41 7.76
N SER A 368 14.30 2.83 6.80
CA SER A 368 13.67 1.94 5.83
C SER A 368 14.70 1.20 4.97
N ARG A 369 15.77 1.87 4.54
CA ARG A 369 16.86 1.27 3.76
C ARG A 369 17.59 0.19 4.57
N VAL A 370 18.02 0.53 5.78
CA VAL A 370 18.83 -0.35 6.63
C VAL A 370 18.02 -1.55 7.11
N LEU A 371 16.84 -1.32 7.68
CA LEU A 371 16.03 -2.40 8.26
C LEU A 371 15.28 -3.20 7.18
N GLY A 372 14.95 -2.57 6.05
CA GLY A 372 14.43 -3.28 4.89
C GLY A 372 15.43 -4.30 4.35
N LYS A 373 16.71 -3.91 4.24
CA LYS A 373 17.80 -4.84 3.86
C LYS A 373 17.93 -5.96 4.89
N ARG A 374 17.97 -5.65 6.19
CA ARG A 374 18.07 -6.64 7.27
C ARG A 374 16.96 -7.69 7.19
N LEU A 375 15.70 -7.25 7.08
CA LEU A 375 14.55 -8.14 6.95
C LEU A 375 14.61 -8.97 5.68
N LYS A 376 14.92 -8.36 4.53
CA LYS A 376 15.00 -9.05 3.24
C LYS A 376 16.08 -10.14 3.26
N ASP A 377 17.25 -9.83 3.79
CA ASP A 377 18.35 -10.81 3.90
C ASP A 377 17.99 -11.92 4.90
N GLY A 378 17.36 -11.57 6.04
CA GLY A 378 16.84 -12.55 6.99
C GLY A 378 15.81 -13.50 6.38
N PHE A 379 14.85 -13.00 5.60
CA PHE A 379 13.89 -13.86 4.89
C PHE A 379 14.56 -14.75 3.83
N ARG A 380 15.61 -14.30 3.17
CA ARG A 380 16.40 -15.14 2.24
C ARG A 380 17.13 -16.27 2.98
N GLU A 381 17.63 -16.00 4.19
CA GLU A 381 18.20 -17.08 5.05
C GLU A 381 17.10 -18.07 5.49
N LEU A 382 15.92 -17.57 5.87
CA LEU A 382 14.79 -18.44 6.19
C LEU A 382 14.36 -19.29 4.97
N ALA A 383 14.42 -18.76 3.76
CA ALA A 383 14.10 -19.50 2.53
C ALA A 383 15.02 -20.71 2.29
N LYS A 384 16.23 -20.72 2.85
CA LYS A 384 17.13 -21.89 2.78
C LYS A 384 16.64 -23.05 3.63
N ARG A 385 15.89 -22.76 4.71
CA ARG A 385 15.39 -23.74 5.69
C ARG A 385 13.92 -24.10 5.47
N HIS A 386 13.12 -23.19 4.91
CA HIS A 386 11.69 -23.36 4.71
C HIS A 386 11.36 -23.49 3.21
N ALA A 387 11.01 -24.71 2.79
CA ALA A 387 10.61 -24.98 1.40
C ALA A 387 9.38 -24.20 0.96
N LEU A 388 8.51 -23.81 1.93
CA LEU A 388 7.33 -22.98 1.68
C LEU A 388 7.67 -21.59 1.10
N ILE A 389 8.85 -21.02 1.39
CA ILE A 389 9.23 -19.72 0.83
C ILE A 389 9.66 -19.90 -0.62
N GLY A 390 8.85 -19.45 -1.56
CA GLY A 390 9.13 -19.49 -3.00
C GLY A 390 9.92 -18.29 -3.49
N ASP A 391 9.59 -17.09 -2.97
CA ASP A 391 10.26 -15.85 -3.38
C ASP A 391 10.28 -14.80 -2.24
N VAL A 392 11.34 -13.99 -2.22
CA VAL A 392 11.53 -12.86 -1.30
C VAL A 392 11.89 -11.61 -2.10
N ARG A 393 10.99 -10.66 -2.18
CA ARG A 393 11.10 -9.45 -3.01
C ARG A 393 10.72 -8.17 -2.26
N GLY A 394 10.91 -7.03 -2.91
CA GLY A 394 10.60 -5.71 -2.38
C GLY A 394 11.81 -4.83 -2.19
N MET A 395 11.59 -3.57 -1.78
CA MET A 395 12.59 -2.55 -1.54
C MET A 395 12.30 -1.85 -0.20
N GLY A 396 13.33 -1.52 0.56
CA GLY A 396 13.18 -0.90 1.87
C GLY A 396 12.21 -1.68 2.76
N LEU A 397 11.32 -0.97 3.45
CA LEU A 397 10.26 -1.54 4.28
C LEU A 397 8.96 -1.79 3.49
N MET A 398 9.08 -2.27 2.26
CA MET A 398 7.98 -2.73 1.41
C MET A 398 8.31 -4.10 0.84
N LEU A 399 8.17 -5.15 1.67
CA LEU A 399 8.59 -6.50 1.33
C LEU A 399 7.40 -7.44 1.12
N GLY A 400 7.61 -8.44 0.27
CA GLY A 400 6.73 -9.57 0.05
C GLY A 400 7.49 -10.87 0.19
N VAL A 401 6.94 -11.81 0.97
CA VAL A 401 7.43 -13.19 1.08
C VAL A 401 6.36 -14.12 0.53
N GLU A 402 6.59 -14.67 -0.64
CA GLU A 402 5.62 -15.52 -1.31
C GLU A 402 5.76 -16.96 -0.90
N LEU A 403 4.65 -17.57 -0.45
CA LEU A 403 4.61 -18.95 0.00
C LEU A 403 4.04 -19.85 -1.09
N VAL A 404 4.73 -20.96 -1.35
CA VAL A 404 4.37 -21.97 -2.35
C VAL A 404 4.52 -23.37 -1.75
N ARG A 405 3.68 -24.30 -2.20
CA ARG A 405 3.78 -25.72 -1.82
C ARG A 405 4.90 -26.43 -2.55
N ASP A 406 5.21 -25.96 -3.74
CA ASP A 406 6.26 -26.50 -4.59
C ASP A 406 6.93 -25.36 -5.38
N ARG A 407 8.24 -25.23 -5.28
CA ARG A 407 8.99 -24.15 -5.92
C ARG A 407 9.11 -24.29 -7.44
N SER A 408 8.99 -25.50 -7.97
CA SER A 408 9.09 -25.75 -9.42
C SER A 408 7.82 -25.37 -10.14
N THR A 409 6.66 -25.75 -9.58
CA THR A 409 5.34 -25.43 -10.12
C THR A 409 4.79 -24.08 -9.63
N LYS A 410 5.39 -23.53 -8.56
CA LYS A 410 4.95 -22.33 -7.85
C LYS A 410 3.50 -22.41 -7.37
N GLN A 411 3.03 -23.62 -7.02
CA GLN A 411 1.69 -23.83 -6.50
C GLN A 411 1.45 -22.98 -5.24
N PRO A 412 0.44 -22.07 -5.22
CA PRO A 412 0.23 -21.17 -4.09
C PRO A 412 -0.10 -21.90 -2.78
N ALA A 413 0.57 -21.53 -1.69
CA ALA A 413 0.37 -22.09 -0.35
C ALA A 413 -0.61 -21.22 0.46
N LYS A 414 -1.85 -21.06 -0.03
CA LYS A 414 -2.86 -20.14 0.56
C LYS A 414 -3.21 -20.52 2.00
N GLN A 415 -3.45 -21.80 2.27
CA GLN A 415 -3.84 -22.27 3.61
C GLN A 415 -2.68 -22.15 4.60
N GLU A 416 -1.49 -22.51 4.16
CA GLU A 416 -0.26 -22.38 4.94
C GLU A 416 0.02 -20.89 5.25
N THR A 417 -0.25 -19.98 4.32
CA THR A 417 -0.13 -18.53 4.55
C THR A 417 -1.08 -18.06 5.65
N LEU A 418 -2.32 -18.53 5.67
CA LEU A 418 -3.27 -18.22 6.73
C LEU A 418 -2.81 -18.79 8.08
N ALA A 419 -2.28 -20.01 8.11
CA ALA A 419 -1.72 -20.61 9.32
C ALA A 419 -0.53 -19.81 9.86
N VAL A 420 0.38 -19.35 8.99
CA VAL A 420 1.50 -18.48 9.36
C VAL A 420 1.00 -17.15 9.95
N LEU A 421 -0.02 -16.55 9.37
CA LEU A 421 -0.62 -15.30 9.88
C LEU A 421 -1.18 -15.46 11.29
N GLU A 422 -1.94 -16.54 11.53
CA GLU A 422 -2.51 -16.81 12.86
C GLU A 422 -1.42 -17.11 13.90
N ALA A 423 -0.45 -17.96 13.57
CA ALA A 423 0.66 -18.25 14.46
C ALA A 423 1.50 -17.01 14.80
N ALA A 424 1.78 -16.14 13.82
CA ALA A 424 2.49 -14.89 14.05
C ALA A 424 1.70 -13.95 14.98
N ARG A 425 0.38 -13.82 14.79
CA ARG A 425 -0.51 -13.05 15.65
C ARG A 425 -0.48 -13.56 17.10
N GLU A 426 -0.52 -14.86 17.31
CA GLU A 426 -0.45 -15.47 18.66
C GLU A 426 0.86 -15.13 19.36
N MET A 427 1.96 -15.11 18.60
CA MET A 427 3.29 -14.72 19.08
C MET A 427 3.52 -13.21 19.14
N GLY A 428 2.52 -12.39 18.79
CA GLY A 428 2.56 -10.94 18.96
C GLY A 428 3.10 -10.16 17.76
N VAL A 429 3.08 -10.72 16.54
CA VAL A 429 3.45 -10.02 15.31
C VAL A 429 2.27 -9.99 14.33
N LEU A 430 1.89 -8.81 13.86
CA LEU A 430 0.82 -8.64 12.88
C LEU A 430 1.41 -8.37 11.50
N VAL A 431 1.15 -9.26 10.55
CA VAL A 431 1.59 -9.11 9.14
C VAL A 431 0.40 -9.07 8.21
N GLY A 432 0.58 -8.47 7.03
CA GLY A 432 -0.46 -8.43 6.02
C GLY A 432 -0.42 -9.63 5.06
N LYS A 433 -1.52 -9.80 4.32
CA LYS A 433 -1.65 -10.80 3.25
C LYS A 433 -1.91 -10.11 1.91
N GLY A 434 -1.38 -10.63 0.82
CA GLY A 434 -1.59 -10.14 -0.54
C GLY A 434 -1.22 -11.16 -1.60
N GLY A 435 -1.05 -10.67 -2.84
CA GLY A 435 -0.92 -11.51 -4.03
C GLY A 435 -2.26 -12.00 -4.54
N LEU A 436 -2.33 -12.35 -5.82
CA LEU A 436 -3.56 -12.77 -6.49
C LEU A 436 -4.18 -13.99 -5.81
N ASP A 437 -3.36 -14.92 -5.38
CA ASP A 437 -3.78 -16.16 -4.73
C ASP A 437 -3.83 -16.06 -3.19
N GLY A 438 -3.52 -14.88 -2.62
CA GLY A 438 -3.51 -14.67 -1.18
C GLY A 438 -2.42 -15.42 -0.42
N ASN A 439 -1.31 -15.71 -1.09
CA ASN A 439 -0.18 -16.50 -0.60
C ASN A 439 1.10 -15.68 -0.37
N VAL A 440 1.00 -14.36 -0.29
CA VAL A 440 2.14 -13.47 -0.03
C VAL A 440 1.99 -12.82 1.34
N LEU A 441 2.95 -13.03 2.23
CA LEU A 441 3.09 -12.23 3.45
C LEU A 441 3.61 -10.84 3.06
N ARG A 442 2.86 -9.79 3.41
CA ARG A 442 3.26 -8.40 3.17
C ARG A 442 3.85 -7.82 4.45
N ILE A 443 5.13 -7.49 4.41
CA ILE A 443 5.89 -6.94 5.52
C ILE A 443 6.11 -5.45 5.21
N LYS A 444 5.31 -4.61 5.85
CA LYS A 444 5.25 -3.16 5.57
C LYS A 444 5.01 -2.38 6.87
N PRO A 445 5.93 -2.48 7.85
CA PRO A 445 5.76 -1.87 9.16
C PRO A 445 5.76 -0.34 9.11
N PRO A 446 5.42 0.33 10.22
CA PRO A 446 5.84 1.72 10.44
C PRO A 446 7.36 1.84 10.25
N MET A 447 7.80 2.94 9.61
CA MET A 447 9.23 3.11 9.31
C MET A 447 10.08 3.39 10.55
N CYS A 448 9.46 3.54 11.72
CA CYS A 448 10.11 3.75 13.02
C CYS A 448 10.47 2.44 13.75
N ILE A 449 10.32 1.25 13.13
CA ILE A 449 10.75 -0.01 13.75
C ILE A 449 12.25 0.01 14.05
N THR A 450 12.67 -0.82 15.01
CA THR A 450 14.07 -0.98 15.44
C THR A 450 14.69 -2.25 14.84
N ALA A 451 16.01 -2.42 15.03
CA ALA A 451 16.70 -3.65 14.65
C ALA A 451 16.20 -4.86 15.44
N GLU A 452 15.89 -4.67 16.72
CA GLU A 452 15.33 -5.72 17.60
C GLU A 452 13.93 -6.12 17.13
N ASP A 453 13.10 -5.17 16.67
CA ASP A 453 11.79 -5.46 16.08
C ASP A 453 11.91 -6.30 14.81
N ALA A 454 12.89 -5.99 13.97
CA ALA A 454 13.17 -6.74 12.75
C ALA A 454 13.62 -8.18 13.07
N ASP A 455 14.52 -8.37 14.02
CA ASP A 455 15.00 -9.67 14.46
C ASP A 455 13.88 -10.50 15.10
N PHE A 456 13.09 -9.89 15.97
CA PHE A 456 11.93 -10.53 16.60
C PHE A 456 10.92 -10.99 15.52
N THR A 457 10.69 -10.17 14.49
CA THR A 457 9.82 -10.54 13.35
C THR A 457 10.35 -11.78 12.63
N LEU A 458 11.65 -11.85 12.36
CA LEU A 458 12.27 -12.99 11.69
C LEU A 458 12.15 -14.25 12.52
N ASP A 459 12.39 -14.18 13.85
CA ASP A 459 12.28 -15.31 14.77
C ASP A 459 10.83 -15.82 14.88
N VAL A 460 9.86 -14.91 14.97
CA VAL A 460 8.42 -15.26 14.99
C VAL A 460 8.01 -15.95 13.70
N LEU A 461 8.41 -15.39 12.55
CA LEU A 461 8.03 -15.96 11.24
C LEU A 461 8.76 -17.28 10.95
N ASP A 462 9.99 -17.49 11.45
CA ASP A 462 10.66 -18.79 11.39
C ASP A 462 9.84 -19.88 12.09
N ARG A 463 9.36 -19.60 13.31
CA ARG A 463 8.51 -20.54 14.07
C ARG A 463 7.14 -20.74 13.44
N ALA A 464 6.52 -19.65 12.94
CA ALA A 464 5.22 -19.71 12.27
C ALA A 464 5.30 -20.56 10.99
N LEU A 465 6.36 -20.41 10.19
CA LEU A 465 6.63 -21.22 9.01
C LEU A 465 6.87 -22.69 9.35
N THR A 466 7.60 -22.97 10.42
CA THR A 466 7.82 -24.34 10.92
C THR A 466 6.49 -25.00 11.30
N ALA A 467 5.63 -24.28 12.04
CA ALA A 467 4.33 -24.79 12.45
C ALA A 467 3.36 -25.01 11.27
N ALA A 468 3.45 -24.19 10.22
CA ALA A 468 2.58 -24.29 9.04
C ALA A 468 3.04 -25.36 8.02
N ALA A 469 4.25 -25.89 8.15
CA ALA A 469 4.77 -26.95 7.27
C ALA A 469 4.28 -28.36 7.63
N HIS A 470 3.60 -28.50 8.75
CA HIS A 470 3.02 -29.74 9.27
C HIS A 470 1.48 -29.67 9.27
#